data_9d6a0bc92e754f5ec55109d8ae3c2207
#
_entry.id   9d6a0bc92e754f5ec55109d8ae3c2207
#
_cell.length_a   1.000
_cell.length_b   1.000
_cell.length_c   1.000
_cell.angle_alpha   90.00
_cell.angle_beta   90.00
_cell.angle_gamma   90.00
#
_symmetry.space_group_name_H-M   'P 1'
#
loop_
_entity.id
_entity.type
_entity.pdbx_description
1 polymer ?
#
loop_
_entity_poly.entity_id
_entity_poly.type
_entity_poly.pdbx_seq_one_letter_code
_entity_poly.pdbx_strand_id
1 'polypeptide(L)'
;PDRAVDQPFLMSIEDVFSIKGRGTVGTGRIERGIVNVGDEVEIVGLRRESAKTVVTGVEMFNKTLDQGQAGDNVGALLRGVEKDDLTRGMVLAKPGSITPHTKFHGEVYVLTKEEGGRHSPFFPGYKPQFYFRTTDVTGGIQLLGGAEMCMPGDNVTMEIDLGDKPIAMEENVRFAVREGGRTVGAGVVTKIIE
;
A
#
# COMPACT_ATOMS: atom_id res chain seq x y z
N PRO A 1 -21.89 -10.56 -7.46
CA PRO A 1 -20.56 -10.16 -6.99
C PRO A 1 -20.52 -8.68 -6.63
N ASP A 2 -19.80 -8.35 -5.57
CA ASP A 2 -19.64 -6.98 -5.14
C ASP A 2 -18.85 -6.21 -6.19
N ARG A 3 -19.37 -5.06 -6.58
CA ARG A 3 -18.62 -4.18 -7.47
C ARG A 3 -17.56 -3.44 -6.66
N ALA A 4 -16.40 -3.22 -7.26
CA ALA A 4 -15.35 -2.43 -6.61
C ALA A 4 -15.84 -1.01 -6.25
N VAL A 5 -16.79 -0.45 -7.01
CA VAL A 5 -17.37 0.88 -6.75
C VAL A 5 -18.24 0.91 -5.50
N ASP A 6 -18.77 -0.23 -5.04
CA ASP A 6 -19.65 -0.29 -3.86
C ASP A 6 -18.87 -0.44 -2.54
N GLN A 7 -17.57 -0.60 -2.61
CA GLN A 7 -16.69 -0.73 -1.45
C GLN A 7 -16.22 0.64 -0.95
N PRO A 8 -15.73 0.72 0.29
CA PRO A 8 -15.18 1.99 0.81
C PRO A 8 -14.04 2.50 -0.07
N PHE A 9 -14.03 3.81 -0.33
CA PHE A 9 -13.02 4.43 -1.19
C PHE A 9 -11.60 4.13 -0.73
N LEU A 10 -10.73 3.78 -1.67
CA LEU A 10 -9.31 3.59 -1.46
C LEU A 10 -8.54 3.95 -2.72
N MET A 11 -7.59 4.85 -2.59
CA MET A 11 -6.74 5.30 -3.69
C MET A 11 -5.27 5.24 -3.27
N SER A 12 -4.44 4.58 -4.07
CA SER A 12 -2.99 4.56 -3.82
C SER A 12 -2.35 5.82 -4.40
N ILE A 13 -1.38 6.39 -3.66
CA ILE A 13 -0.68 7.59 -4.07
C ILE A 13 0.61 7.21 -4.80
N GLU A 14 0.76 7.69 -6.03
CA GLU A 14 1.93 7.45 -6.87
C GLU A 14 2.84 8.68 -6.93
N ASP A 15 2.26 9.86 -7.17
CA ASP A 15 2.99 11.12 -7.26
C ASP A 15 2.27 12.22 -6.52
N VAL A 16 3.02 13.25 -6.12
CA VAL A 16 2.50 14.37 -5.35
C VAL A 16 3.01 15.67 -5.97
N PHE A 17 2.10 16.62 -6.18
CA PHE A 17 2.40 17.94 -6.72
C PHE A 17 1.81 19.03 -5.85
N SER A 18 2.50 20.17 -5.74
CA SER A 18 1.93 21.37 -5.15
C SER A 18 1.42 22.27 -6.26
N ILE A 19 0.22 22.82 -6.06
CA ILE A 19 -0.33 23.85 -6.94
C ILE A 19 -0.40 25.13 -6.12
N LYS A 20 0.35 26.16 -6.53
CA LYS A 20 0.42 27.42 -5.82
C LYS A 20 -0.98 28.03 -5.68
N GLY A 21 -1.37 28.34 -4.44
CA GLY A 21 -2.66 28.92 -4.13
C GLY A 21 -3.84 27.96 -4.11
N ARG A 22 -3.62 26.66 -4.39
CA ARG A 22 -4.69 25.67 -4.44
C ARG A 22 -4.52 24.49 -3.51
N GLY A 23 -3.27 24.17 -3.14
CA GLY A 23 -2.96 23.06 -2.24
C GLY A 23 -2.13 21.97 -2.89
N THR A 24 -2.29 20.76 -2.41
CA THR A 24 -1.51 19.59 -2.86
C THR A 24 -2.39 18.64 -3.64
N VAL A 25 -1.84 18.13 -4.75
CA VAL A 25 -2.49 17.10 -5.57
C VAL A 25 -1.75 15.79 -5.40
N GLY A 26 -2.48 14.74 -5.01
CA GLY A 26 -1.97 13.38 -5.05
C GLY A 26 -2.53 12.67 -6.27
N THR A 27 -1.66 12.03 -7.06
CA THR A 27 -2.10 11.26 -8.23
C THR A 27 -1.95 9.78 -7.97
N GLY A 28 -2.82 9.00 -8.55
CA GLY A 28 -2.76 7.55 -8.44
C GLY A 28 -4.03 6.88 -8.93
N ARG A 29 -4.12 5.59 -8.66
CA ARG A 29 -5.25 4.79 -9.08
C ARG A 29 -6.23 4.60 -7.93
N ILE A 30 -7.51 4.77 -8.22
CA ILE A 30 -8.57 4.39 -7.29
C ILE A 30 -8.74 2.88 -7.37
N GLU A 31 -8.43 2.19 -6.27
CA GLU A 31 -8.51 0.74 -6.22
C GLU A 31 -9.94 0.25 -6.01
N ARG A 32 -10.72 0.99 -5.25
CA ARG A 32 -12.11 0.64 -4.94
C ARG A 32 -12.88 1.89 -4.50
N GLY A 33 -14.19 1.80 -4.62
CA GLY A 33 -15.09 2.85 -4.16
C GLY A 33 -15.21 4.03 -5.10
N ILE A 34 -15.82 5.09 -4.59
CA ILE A 34 -16.07 6.33 -5.30
C ILE A 34 -15.66 7.48 -4.39
N VAL A 35 -15.01 8.50 -4.96
CA VAL A 35 -14.74 9.75 -4.26
C VAL A 35 -15.41 10.88 -5.03
N ASN A 36 -16.12 11.74 -4.30
CA ASN A 36 -16.75 12.93 -4.85
C ASN A 36 -16.04 14.17 -4.35
N VAL A 37 -16.06 15.23 -5.15
CA VAL A 37 -15.60 16.55 -4.70
C VAL A 37 -16.41 16.93 -3.47
N GLY A 38 -15.72 17.33 -2.41
CA GLY A 38 -16.34 17.65 -1.13
C GLY A 38 -16.26 16.55 -0.10
N ASP A 39 -15.87 15.34 -0.49
CA ASP A 39 -15.76 14.21 0.45
C ASP A 39 -14.58 14.37 1.40
N GLU A 40 -14.80 13.99 2.64
CA GLU A 40 -13.71 13.84 3.61
C GLU A 40 -13.00 12.52 3.36
N VAL A 41 -11.67 12.56 3.34
CA VAL A 41 -10.83 11.38 3.19
C VAL A 41 -9.74 11.38 4.25
N GLU A 42 -9.14 10.22 4.46
CA GLU A 42 -8.06 10.05 5.41
C GLU A 42 -6.79 9.67 4.67
N ILE A 43 -5.67 10.31 5.04
CA ILE A 43 -4.35 9.98 4.51
C ILE A 43 -3.73 8.96 5.45
N VAL A 44 -3.45 7.76 4.96
CA VAL A 44 -3.03 6.62 5.77
C VAL A 44 -1.73 6.02 5.24
N GLY A 45 -0.84 5.66 6.14
CA GLY A 45 0.39 4.95 5.80
C GLY A 45 1.65 5.78 5.97
N LEU A 46 2.78 5.12 6.12
CA LEU A 46 4.14 5.65 6.33
C LEU A 46 4.30 6.49 7.60
N ARG A 47 3.21 6.85 8.26
CA ARG A 47 3.15 7.51 9.56
C ARG A 47 2.17 6.76 10.44
N ARG A 48 2.41 6.76 11.74
CA ARG A 48 1.51 6.11 12.69
C ARG A 48 0.17 6.81 12.79
N GLU A 49 0.19 8.13 12.69
CA GLU A 49 -1.02 8.94 12.74
C GLU A 49 -1.55 9.21 11.34
N SER A 50 -2.84 9.04 11.19
CA SER A 50 -3.54 9.35 9.96
C SER A 50 -4.07 10.78 10.02
N ALA A 51 -4.13 11.45 8.88
CA ALA A 51 -4.64 12.81 8.79
C ALA A 51 -5.90 12.83 7.94
N LYS A 52 -6.84 13.69 8.32
CA LYS A 52 -8.08 13.88 7.56
C LYS A 52 -8.01 15.13 6.72
N THR A 53 -8.58 15.09 5.54
CA THR A 53 -8.66 16.23 4.64
C THR A 53 -9.91 16.13 3.78
N VAL A 54 -10.15 17.13 2.96
CA VAL A 54 -11.30 17.17 2.06
C VAL A 54 -10.79 17.23 0.63
N VAL A 55 -11.37 16.42 -0.24
CA VAL A 55 -11.08 16.45 -1.67
C VAL A 55 -11.81 17.66 -2.26
N THR A 56 -11.07 18.64 -2.75
CA THR A 56 -11.63 19.86 -3.33
C THR A 56 -11.66 19.84 -4.85
N GLY A 57 -11.03 18.85 -5.47
CA GLY A 57 -11.06 18.68 -6.91
C GLY A 57 -10.61 17.29 -7.31
N VAL A 58 -11.15 16.80 -8.42
CA VAL A 58 -10.74 15.53 -9.03
C VAL A 58 -10.46 15.80 -10.50
N GLU A 59 -9.31 15.37 -10.99
CA GLU A 59 -8.89 15.57 -12.38
C GLU A 59 -8.45 14.26 -13.03
N MET A 60 -8.75 14.11 -14.32
CA MET A 60 -8.31 12.99 -15.13
C MET A 60 -8.09 13.48 -16.55
N PHE A 61 -6.89 13.27 -17.13
CA PHE A 61 -6.53 13.72 -18.48
C PHE A 61 -6.79 15.22 -18.70
N ASN A 62 -6.38 16.05 -17.74
CA ASN A 62 -6.57 17.51 -17.76
C ASN A 62 -8.04 17.96 -17.76
N LYS A 63 -8.94 17.06 -17.42
CA LYS A 63 -10.37 17.38 -17.25
C LYS A 63 -10.72 17.38 -15.78
N THR A 64 -11.51 18.36 -15.38
CA THR A 64 -12.06 18.42 -14.03
C THR A 64 -13.29 17.52 -13.96
N LEU A 65 -13.35 16.69 -12.93
CA LEU A 65 -14.46 15.77 -12.72
C LEU A 65 -15.15 16.07 -11.39
N ASP A 66 -16.41 15.67 -11.28
CA ASP A 66 -17.15 15.77 -10.01
C ASP A 66 -16.85 14.57 -9.11
N GLN A 67 -16.45 13.45 -9.69
CA GLN A 67 -16.14 12.23 -8.95
C GLN A 67 -15.12 11.37 -9.68
N GLY A 68 -14.45 10.50 -8.92
CA GLY A 68 -13.63 9.42 -9.45
C GLY A 68 -14.12 8.09 -8.90
N GLN A 69 -13.93 7.02 -9.65
CA GLN A 69 -14.39 5.70 -9.24
C GLN A 69 -13.32 4.63 -9.47
N ALA A 70 -13.54 3.46 -8.89
CA ALA A 70 -12.62 2.32 -8.98
C ALA A 70 -12.19 2.08 -10.43
N GLY A 71 -10.87 1.94 -10.62
CA GLY A 71 -10.25 1.76 -11.92
C GLY A 71 -9.73 3.04 -12.56
N ASP A 72 -10.16 4.21 -12.09
CA ASP A 72 -9.70 5.48 -12.64
C ASP A 72 -8.31 5.86 -12.11
N ASN A 73 -7.49 6.44 -12.98
CA ASN A 73 -6.26 7.13 -12.57
C ASN A 73 -6.60 8.62 -12.50
N VAL A 74 -6.50 9.19 -11.31
CA VAL A 74 -6.93 10.57 -11.07
C VAL A 74 -5.90 11.36 -10.27
N GLY A 75 -6.01 12.68 -10.33
CA GLY A 75 -5.38 13.58 -9.39
C GLY A 75 -6.45 14.11 -8.42
N ALA A 76 -6.20 13.97 -7.13
CA ALA A 76 -7.10 14.49 -6.10
C ALA A 76 -6.47 15.72 -5.45
N LEU A 77 -7.17 16.84 -5.51
CA LEU A 77 -6.74 18.09 -4.87
C LEU A 77 -7.21 18.06 -3.42
N LEU A 78 -6.29 18.23 -2.49
CA LEU A 78 -6.53 18.10 -1.05
C LEU A 78 -6.40 19.45 -0.35
N ARG A 79 -7.35 19.75 0.52
CA ARG A 79 -7.38 21.00 1.28
C ARG A 79 -6.43 20.96 2.46
N GLY A 80 -5.60 22.02 2.60
CA GLY A 80 -4.79 22.20 3.79
C GLY A 80 -3.66 21.20 3.97
N VAL A 81 -3.30 20.47 2.91
CA VAL A 81 -2.23 19.48 2.93
C VAL A 81 -1.01 20.05 2.24
N GLU A 82 0.12 19.99 2.92
CA GLU A 82 1.41 20.39 2.34
C GLU A 82 1.98 19.21 1.53
N LYS A 83 2.85 19.52 0.58
CA LYS A 83 3.49 18.49 -0.24
C LYS A 83 4.21 17.44 0.61
N ASP A 84 4.80 17.85 1.72
CA ASP A 84 5.54 16.95 2.61
C ASP A 84 4.63 16.04 3.45
N ASP A 85 3.34 16.37 3.54
CA ASP A 85 2.36 15.58 4.29
C ASP A 85 1.82 14.39 3.49
N LEU A 86 2.11 14.35 2.21
CA LEU A 86 1.63 13.31 1.30
C LEU A 86 2.82 12.72 0.55
N THR A 87 2.97 11.41 0.56
CA THR A 87 4.13 10.72 0.00
C THR A 87 3.68 9.49 -0.76
N ARG A 88 4.41 9.13 -1.81
CA ARG A 88 4.20 7.87 -2.52
C ARG A 88 4.22 6.71 -1.53
N GLY A 89 3.24 5.84 -1.64
CA GLY A 89 3.05 4.70 -0.74
C GLY A 89 1.96 4.90 0.30
N MET A 90 1.55 6.14 0.53
CA MET A 90 0.37 6.44 1.33
C MET A 90 -0.88 6.14 0.52
N VAL A 91 -2.02 6.07 1.17
CA VAL A 91 -3.33 5.94 0.51
C VAL A 91 -4.26 7.04 0.99
N LEU A 92 -5.22 7.37 0.13
CA LEU A 92 -6.41 8.14 0.51
C LEU A 92 -7.53 7.14 0.67
N ALA A 93 -8.26 7.23 1.75
CA ALA A 93 -9.32 6.27 2.06
C ALA A 93 -10.52 6.95 2.70
N LYS A 94 -11.66 6.26 2.64
CA LYS A 94 -12.82 6.68 3.43
C LYS A 94 -12.40 6.67 4.90
N PRO A 95 -12.68 7.73 5.68
CA PRO A 95 -12.24 7.80 7.08
C PRO A 95 -12.65 6.56 7.88
N GLY A 96 -11.70 5.98 8.61
CA GLY A 96 -11.91 4.80 9.43
C GLY A 96 -11.98 3.47 8.69
N SER A 97 -11.81 3.46 7.37
CA SER A 97 -11.96 2.23 6.57
C SER A 97 -10.71 1.37 6.50
N ILE A 98 -9.55 1.94 6.72
CA ILE A 98 -8.27 1.21 6.72
C ILE A 98 -7.32 1.90 7.69
N THR A 99 -6.43 1.12 8.30
CA THR A 99 -5.47 1.63 9.28
C THR A 99 -4.04 1.23 8.91
N PRO A 100 -3.01 1.99 9.38
CA PRO A 100 -1.63 1.62 9.13
C PRO A 100 -1.15 0.57 10.12
N HIS A 101 -0.30 -0.34 9.65
CA HIS A 101 0.22 -1.43 10.47
C HIS A 101 1.69 -1.69 10.16
N THR A 102 2.42 -2.17 11.17
CA THR A 102 3.84 -2.46 11.05
C THR A 102 4.16 -3.95 11.15
N LYS A 103 3.28 -4.73 11.78
CA LYS A 103 3.56 -6.14 12.02
C LYS A 103 2.35 -6.98 11.61
N PHE A 104 2.60 -8.01 10.84
CA PHE A 104 1.53 -8.86 10.31
C PHE A 104 2.07 -10.24 9.97
N HIS A 105 1.16 -11.21 9.86
CA HIS A 105 1.46 -12.51 9.29
C HIS A 105 1.10 -12.50 7.81
N GLY A 106 1.95 -13.10 7.02
CA GLY A 106 1.71 -13.25 5.59
C GLY A 106 2.03 -14.67 5.16
N GLU A 107 1.25 -15.16 4.20
CA GLU A 107 1.57 -16.38 3.50
C GLU A 107 2.33 -16.01 2.23
N VAL A 108 3.54 -16.51 2.08
CA VAL A 108 4.47 -16.08 1.04
C VAL A 108 4.91 -17.27 0.20
N TYR A 109 4.80 -17.11 -1.11
CA TYR A 109 5.39 -18.02 -2.07
C TYR A 109 6.74 -17.46 -2.49
N VAL A 110 7.80 -18.26 -2.31
CA VAL A 110 9.16 -17.86 -2.67
C VAL A 110 9.43 -18.32 -4.10
N LEU A 111 9.72 -17.38 -5.00
CA LEU A 111 9.96 -17.69 -6.41
C LEU A 111 11.17 -18.59 -6.57
N THR A 112 11.08 -19.53 -7.51
CA THR A 112 12.20 -20.37 -7.90
C THR A 112 13.22 -19.56 -8.69
N LYS A 113 14.43 -20.09 -8.84
CA LYS A 113 15.46 -19.48 -9.68
C LYS A 113 14.96 -19.28 -11.12
N GLU A 114 14.26 -20.26 -11.65
CA GLU A 114 13.71 -20.22 -13.01
C GLU A 114 12.67 -19.13 -13.18
N GLU A 115 11.97 -18.78 -12.10
CA GLU A 115 10.98 -17.70 -12.08
C GLU A 115 11.60 -16.33 -11.83
N GLY A 116 12.93 -16.26 -11.73
CA GLY A 116 13.65 -15.02 -11.46
C GLY A 116 13.93 -14.75 -10.00
N GLY A 117 13.66 -15.72 -9.13
CA GLY A 117 13.87 -15.59 -7.69
C GLY A 117 15.30 -15.83 -7.23
N ARG A 118 15.46 -16.01 -5.93
CA ARG A 118 16.78 -16.26 -5.31
C ARG A 118 17.27 -17.67 -5.59
N HIS A 119 18.60 -17.84 -5.51
CA HIS A 119 19.23 -19.14 -5.52
C HIS A 119 19.30 -19.77 -4.10
N SER A 120 19.21 -18.94 -3.08
CA SER A 120 19.37 -19.33 -1.68
C SER A 120 18.07 -19.14 -0.91
N PRO A 121 17.89 -19.87 0.21
CA PRO A 121 16.67 -19.78 0.99
C PRO A 121 16.56 -18.47 1.78
N PHE A 122 15.36 -18.18 2.26
CA PHE A 122 15.13 -17.14 3.25
C PHE A 122 15.45 -17.71 4.64
N PHE A 123 16.17 -16.95 5.43
CA PHE A 123 16.49 -17.28 6.80
C PHE A 123 15.91 -16.25 7.77
N PRO A 124 15.67 -16.60 9.04
CA PRO A 124 15.41 -15.61 10.07
C PRO A 124 16.53 -14.57 10.09
N GLY A 125 16.15 -13.30 10.16
CA GLY A 125 17.10 -12.18 10.07
C GLY A 125 17.31 -11.62 8.68
N TYR A 126 16.79 -12.28 7.67
CA TYR A 126 16.75 -11.74 6.31
C TYR A 126 15.82 -10.52 6.28
N LYS A 127 16.29 -9.43 5.67
CA LYS A 127 15.53 -8.17 5.61
C LYS A 127 15.34 -7.71 4.16
N PRO A 128 14.39 -8.32 3.45
CA PRO A 128 14.09 -7.87 2.09
C PRO A 128 13.20 -6.63 2.12
N GLN A 129 12.84 -6.15 0.94
CA GLN A 129 11.87 -5.09 0.78
C GLN A 129 10.49 -5.71 0.51
N PHE A 130 9.47 -5.12 1.11
CA PHE A 130 8.08 -5.52 0.91
C PHE A 130 7.40 -4.43 0.10
N TYR A 131 6.93 -4.79 -1.08
CA TYR A 131 6.31 -3.83 -2.00
C TYR A 131 4.79 -3.88 -1.83
N PHE A 132 4.26 -2.79 -1.32
CA PHE A 132 2.82 -2.60 -1.15
C PHE A 132 2.38 -1.48 -2.09
N ARG A 133 1.51 -1.80 -3.05
CA ARG A 133 0.93 -0.84 -3.99
C ARG A 133 1.99 -0.07 -4.78
N THR A 134 2.52 1.00 -4.22
CA THR A 134 3.39 1.94 -4.94
C THR A 134 4.76 2.14 -4.28
N THR A 135 5.03 1.51 -3.15
CA THR A 135 6.29 1.73 -2.42
C THR A 135 6.85 0.47 -1.79
N ASP A 136 8.17 0.46 -1.63
CA ASP A 136 8.90 -0.59 -0.92
C ASP A 136 9.16 -0.15 0.51
N VAL A 137 9.05 -1.08 1.45
CA VAL A 137 9.44 -0.87 2.85
C VAL A 137 10.30 -2.05 3.26
N THR A 138 11.46 -1.78 3.84
CA THR A 138 12.33 -2.83 4.37
C THR A 138 11.72 -3.42 5.63
N GLY A 139 11.68 -4.74 5.71
CA GLY A 139 11.14 -5.43 6.89
C GLY A 139 11.92 -6.66 7.25
N GLY A 140 11.83 -7.06 8.53
CA GLY A 140 12.39 -8.30 9.02
C GLY A 140 11.37 -9.43 8.94
N ILE A 141 11.85 -10.65 8.80
CA ILE A 141 10.98 -11.82 8.75
C ILE A 141 11.28 -12.78 9.88
N GLN A 142 10.24 -13.46 10.34
CA GLN A 142 10.35 -14.58 11.26
C GLN A 142 9.48 -15.70 10.70
N LEU A 143 10.10 -16.85 10.44
CA LEU A 143 9.37 -18.00 9.91
C LEU A 143 8.53 -18.64 11.02
N LEU A 144 7.30 -18.97 10.71
CA LEU A 144 6.38 -19.58 11.66
C LEU A 144 6.27 -21.09 11.43
N GLY A 145 5.69 -21.80 12.40
CA GLY A 145 5.50 -23.25 12.29
C GLY A 145 6.76 -24.06 12.49
N GLY A 146 7.80 -23.49 13.16
CA GLY A 146 9.03 -24.19 13.42
C GLY A 146 9.99 -24.27 12.25
N ALA A 147 9.72 -23.57 11.17
CA ALA A 147 10.61 -23.54 10.01
C ALA A 147 11.87 -22.74 10.31
N GLU A 148 13.03 -23.27 9.89
CA GLU A 148 14.33 -22.60 10.05
C GLU A 148 14.74 -21.86 8.80
N MET A 149 14.19 -22.24 7.65
CA MET A 149 14.44 -21.60 6.37
C MET A 149 13.29 -21.86 5.42
N CYS A 150 13.18 -21.03 4.40
CA CYS A 150 12.22 -21.20 3.32
C CYS A 150 12.98 -21.27 2.00
N MET A 151 12.84 -22.40 1.32
CA MET A 151 13.54 -22.65 0.05
C MET A 151 12.78 -22.01 -1.12
N PRO A 152 13.50 -21.63 -2.20
CA PRO A 152 12.80 -21.25 -3.44
C PRO A 152 11.80 -22.33 -3.85
N GLY A 153 10.59 -21.89 -4.19
CA GLY A 153 9.48 -22.79 -4.53
C GLY A 153 8.57 -23.16 -3.38
N ASP A 154 8.95 -22.82 -2.15
CA ASP A 154 8.13 -23.12 -0.97
C ASP A 154 7.06 -22.03 -0.73
N ASN A 155 5.95 -22.47 -0.13
CA ASN A 155 5.00 -21.57 0.52
C ASN A 155 5.25 -21.59 2.02
N VAL A 156 5.28 -20.45 2.66
CA VAL A 156 5.54 -20.37 4.10
C VAL A 156 4.71 -19.25 4.71
N THR A 157 4.27 -19.48 5.96
CA THR A 157 3.68 -18.43 6.78
C THR A 157 4.79 -17.77 7.57
N MET A 158 4.86 -16.45 7.52
CA MET A 158 5.88 -15.70 8.25
C MET A 158 5.29 -14.49 8.95
N GLU A 159 5.96 -14.06 10.01
CA GLU A 159 5.68 -12.81 10.66
C GLU A 159 6.63 -11.76 10.07
N ILE A 160 6.06 -10.65 9.65
CA ILE A 160 6.80 -9.58 8.99
C ILE A 160 6.69 -8.33 9.85
N ASP A 161 7.82 -7.68 10.11
CA ASP A 161 7.91 -6.47 10.91
C ASP A 161 8.53 -5.36 10.06
N LEU A 162 7.74 -4.34 9.76
CA LEU A 162 8.17 -3.21 8.92
C LEU A 162 8.88 -2.11 9.72
N GLY A 163 9.07 -2.31 11.02
CA GLY A 163 9.78 -1.36 11.86
C GLY A 163 8.96 -0.12 12.16
N ASP A 164 9.48 1.05 11.79
CA ASP A 164 8.85 2.33 12.08
C ASP A 164 8.09 2.92 10.89
N LYS A 165 7.91 2.14 9.82
CA LYS A 165 7.21 2.61 8.60
C LYS A 165 5.92 1.81 8.39
N PRO A 166 4.83 2.23 9.02
CA PRO A 166 3.56 1.51 8.87
C PRO A 166 2.99 1.67 7.47
N ILE A 167 2.31 0.64 7.01
CA ILE A 167 1.64 0.63 5.71
C ILE A 167 0.14 0.46 5.95
N ALA A 168 -0.66 1.18 5.18
CA ALA A 168 -2.10 0.99 5.17
C ALA A 168 -2.39 -0.41 4.64
N MET A 169 -2.96 -1.27 5.46
CA MET A 169 -3.25 -2.64 5.06
C MET A 169 -4.44 -3.22 5.82
N GLU A 170 -4.98 -4.27 5.25
CA GLU A 170 -6.01 -5.09 5.86
C GLU A 170 -5.75 -6.53 5.44
N GLU A 171 -6.48 -7.47 6.01
CA GLU A 171 -6.35 -8.87 5.61
C GLU A 171 -6.66 -9.03 4.13
N ASN A 172 -5.97 -9.96 3.49
CA ASN A 172 -6.06 -10.29 2.06
C ASN A 172 -5.37 -9.30 1.11
N VAL A 173 -4.71 -8.26 1.62
CA VAL A 173 -3.89 -7.38 0.79
C VAL A 173 -2.68 -8.15 0.29
N ARG A 174 -2.39 -8.03 -0.99
CA ARG A 174 -1.23 -8.68 -1.62
C ARG A 174 -0.02 -7.78 -1.59
N PHE A 175 1.15 -8.40 -1.51
CA PHE A 175 2.41 -7.69 -1.56
C PHE A 175 3.45 -8.53 -2.31
N ALA A 176 4.50 -7.87 -2.79
CA ALA A 176 5.65 -8.54 -3.37
C ALA A 176 6.83 -8.46 -2.40
N VAL A 177 7.68 -9.49 -2.43
CA VAL A 177 8.95 -9.48 -1.70
C VAL A 177 10.05 -9.21 -2.71
N ARG A 178 10.85 -8.20 -2.46
CA ARG A 178 11.89 -7.75 -3.39
C ARG A 178 13.27 -7.70 -2.75
N GLU A 179 14.27 -7.94 -3.56
CA GLU A 179 15.67 -7.81 -3.17
C GLU A 179 16.40 -7.10 -4.30
N GLY A 180 16.92 -5.89 -4.02
CA GLY A 180 17.62 -5.12 -5.02
C GLY A 180 16.80 -4.78 -6.26
N GLY A 181 15.51 -4.53 -6.09
CA GLY A 181 14.60 -4.20 -7.21
C GLY A 181 14.07 -5.42 -7.95
N ARG A 182 14.48 -6.61 -7.56
CA ARG A 182 14.03 -7.86 -8.18
C ARG A 182 13.02 -8.56 -7.28
N THR A 183 11.91 -9.01 -7.86
CA THR A 183 10.89 -9.76 -7.11
C THR A 183 11.39 -11.17 -6.83
N VAL A 184 11.42 -11.53 -5.54
CA VAL A 184 11.86 -12.85 -5.08
C VAL A 184 10.73 -13.64 -4.41
N GLY A 185 9.60 -13.03 -4.20
CA GLY A 185 8.44 -13.68 -3.61
C GLY A 185 7.16 -12.88 -3.78
N ALA A 186 6.05 -13.53 -3.53
CA ALA A 186 4.73 -12.90 -3.55
C ALA A 186 3.92 -13.41 -2.37
N GLY A 187 3.21 -12.53 -1.71
CA GLY A 187 2.47 -12.90 -0.51
C GLY A 187 1.14 -12.21 -0.37
N VAL A 188 0.41 -12.65 0.65
CA VAL A 188 -0.86 -12.07 1.04
C VAL A 188 -0.91 -11.94 2.55
N VAL A 189 -1.46 -10.81 3.04
CA VAL A 189 -1.62 -10.58 4.48
C VAL A 189 -2.73 -11.50 4.99
N THR A 190 -2.41 -12.33 5.97
CA THR A 190 -3.38 -13.26 6.55
C THR A 190 -3.88 -12.82 7.93
N LYS A 191 -3.05 -12.09 8.68
CA LYS A 191 -3.41 -11.62 10.02
C LYS A 191 -2.64 -10.36 10.36
N ILE A 192 -3.31 -9.37 10.91
CA ILE A 192 -2.69 -8.13 11.40
C ILE A 192 -2.33 -8.30 12.88
N ILE A 193 -1.10 -7.95 13.26
CA ILE A 193 -0.62 -8.05 14.64
C ILE A 193 -0.52 -6.66 15.29
N GLU A 194 0.12 -5.68 14.61
CA GLU A 194 0.26 -4.30 15.12
C GLU A 194 0.01 -3.27 14.04
#